data_736530dba3e7ee70f1824d7f77b5b062
#
_entry.id   736530dba3e7ee70f1824d7f77b5b062
#
_cell.length_a   1.000
_cell.length_b   1.000
_cell.length_c   1.000
_cell.angle_alpha   90.00
_cell.angle_beta   90.00
_cell.angle_gamma   90.00
#
_symmetry.space_group_name_H-M   'P 1'
#
loop_
_entity.id
_entity.type
_entity.pdbx_description
1 polymer ?
#
loop_
_entity_poly.entity_id
_entity_poly.type
_entity_poly.pdbx_seq_one_letter_code
_entity_poly.pdbx_strand_id
1 'polypeptide(L)'
;MIVDTDTASDDAVAVVMALMNPAVHVEALTIVAGNVPLDVAVNNALVTVETCVAAGGQSAPVFAGAAAPLYRTLETAQFVHGEDGMGDVGLPQATTKAHPGDAIEQLVSRANADPGLLTLVTLGPLTNISCALTVDATLLTKFKHTYMMAGAPDDVGNVNRLGEFNVWCDPEAAAQVFASPGEKTMIGWNISRLYAVMTPTEQHSLPEFGNLGSFVQKINRAVNEYAVAHGLAGYDLPDPIAMSIAIDPSIATKSSVEILRVHMDGIDERGWCEVLDPSEPGVAMTVVWQADEGRFKDQLYAACREGHHS
;
A
#
# COMPACT_ATOMS: atom_id res chain seq x y z
N MET A 1 -10.70 8.12 -5.30
CA MET A 1 -9.75 7.89 -4.19
C MET A 1 -8.39 8.50 -4.50
N ILE A 2 -7.57 8.72 -3.48
CA ILE A 2 -6.14 8.99 -3.64
C ILE A 2 -5.39 7.77 -3.11
N VAL A 3 -4.32 7.35 -3.80
CA VAL A 3 -3.45 6.25 -3.37
C VAL A 3 -2.05 6.81 -3.12
N ASP A 4 -1.56 6.66 -1.89
CA ASP A 4 -0.20 6.99 -1.49
C ASP A 4 0.61 5.70 -1.40
N THR A 5 1.73 5.60 -2.14
CA THR A 5 2.41 4.35 -2.44
C THR A 5 3.92 4.57 -2.62
N ASP A 6 4.75 3.63 -2.25
CA ASP A 6 6.19 3.59 -2.53
C ASP A 6 6.55 2.65 -3.68
N THR A 7 5.64 2.45 -4.56
CA THR A 7 5.43 1.56 -5.70
C THR A 7 6.56 0.57 -5.97
N ALA A 8 6.50 -0.54 -5.26
CA ALA A 8 7.18 -1.78 -5.61
C ALA A 8 6.18 -2.76 -6.26
N SER A 9 6.50 -4.05 -6.27
CA SER A 9 5.73 -5.06 -7.02
C SER A 9 4.30 -5.24 -6.51
N ASP A 10 4.08 -5.33 -5.22
CA ASP A 10 2.74 -5.50 -4.61
C ASP A 10 1.93 -4.21 -4.64
N ASP A 11 2.55 -3.04 -4.40
CA ASP A 11 1.94 -1.74 -4.65
C ASP A 11 1.40 -1.65 -6.09
N ALA A 12 2.22 -2.03 -7.08
CA ALA A 12 1.83 -2.00 -8.49
C ALA A 12 0.59 -2.88 -8.74
N VAL A 13 0.49 -4.05 -8.08
CA VAL A 13 -0.72 -4.90 -8.15
C VAL A 13 -1.93 -4.18 -7.53
N ALA A 14 -1.78 -3.53 -6.40
CA ALA A 14 -2.84 -2.74 -5.77
C ALA A 14 -3.30 -1.58 -6.67
N VAL A 15 -2.36 -0.88 -7.32
CA VAL A 15 -2.65 0.17 -8.30
C VAL A 15 -3.39 -0.40 -9.52
N VAL A 16 -3.00 -1.59 -10.03
CA VAL A 16 -3.75 -2.29 -11.09
C VAL A 16 -5.19 -2.56 -10.64
N MET A 17 -5.40 -3.06 -9.42
CA MET A 17 -6.74 -3.33 -8.89
C MET A 17 -7.61 -2.06 -8.84
N ALA A 18 -7.03 -0.92 -8.46
CA ALA A 18 -7.75 0.35 -8.41
C ALA A 18 -8.06 0.90 -9.82
N LEU A 19 -7.06 0.91 -10.73
CA LEU A 19 -7.20 1.49 -12.07
C LEU A 19 -8.05 0.67 -13.03
N MET A 20 -8.12 -0.64 -12.81
CA MET A 20 -8.96 -1.54 -13.61
C MET A 20 -10.37 -1.71 -13.07
N ASN A 21 -10.69 -1.18 -11.89
CA ASN A 21 -12.02 -1.30 -11.31
C ASN A 21 -12.94 -0.17 -11.79
N PRO A 22 -14.04 -0.47 -12.52
CA PRO A 22 -14.93 0.57 -13.06
C PRO A 22 -15.73 1.34 -12.00
N ALA A 23 -15.82 0.81 -10.77
CA ALA A 23 -16.51 1.48 -9.66
C ALA A 23 -15.58 2.44 -8.88
N VAL A 24 -14.31 2.47 -9.22
CA VAL A 24 -13.28 3.31 -8.56
C VAL A 24 -12.82 4.40 -9.51
N HIS A 25 -12.71 5.63 -9.00
CA HIS A 25 -12.01 6.71 -9.68
C HIS A 25 -10.78 7.10 -8.89
N VAL A 26 -9.59 6.93 -9.50
CA VAL A 26 -8.31 7.30 -8.89
C VAL A 26 -7.97 8.74 -9.29
N GLU A 27 -8.08 9.66 -8.33
CA GLU A 27 -7.82 11.09 -8.51
C GLU A 27 -6.32 11.41 -8.63
N ALA A 28 -5.50 10.66 -7.91
CA ALA A 28 -4.05 10.84 -7.89
C ALA A 28 -3.36 9.61 -7.29
N LEU A 29 -2.13 9.37 -7.76
CA LEU A 29 -1.11 8.57 -7.09
C LEU A 29 -0.08 9.53 -6.50
N THR A 30 0.10 9.50 -5.19
CA THR A 30 1.13 10.26 -4.47
C THR A 30 2.24 9.32 -4.05
N ILE A 31 3.47 9.60 -4.48
CA ILE A 31 4.57 8.65 -4.36
C ILE A 31 5.49 9.07 -3.20
N VAL A 32 5.84 8.11 -2.36
CA VAL A 32 6.78 8.23 -1.26
C VAL A 32 7.97 7.29 -1.49
N ALA A 33 9.12 7.56 -0.89
CA ALA A 33 10.20 6.59 -0.84
C ALA A 33 9.98 5.57 0.28
N GLY A 34 10.26 4.31 0.03
CA GLY A 34 10.13 3.23 1.00
C GLY A 34 10.79 1.96 0.48
N ASN A 35 10.05 1.04 -0.10
CA ASN A 35 10.56 -0.19 -0.70
C ASN A 35 11.71 0.05 -1.68
N VAL A 36 11.65 1.16 -2.40
CA VAL A 36 12.69 1.64 -3.33
C VAL A 36 12.88 3.16 -3.18
N PRO A 37 13.98 3.73 -3.72
CA PRO A 37 14.15 5.19 -3.81
C PRO A 37 12.99 5.86 -4.58
N LEU A 38 12.72 7.12 -4.26
CA LEU A 38 11.58 7.86 -4.81
C LEU A 38 11.52 7.89 -6.34
N ASP A 39 12.64 8.10 -7.01
CA ASP A 39 12.72 8.15 -8.47
C ASP A 39 12.39 6.80 -9.12
N VAL A 40 12.79 5.70 -8.48
CA VAL A 40 12.43 4.33 -8.88
C VAL A 40 10.92 4.10 -8.66
N ALA A 41 10.39 4.45 -7.48
CA ALA A 41 8.96 4.33 -7.18
C ALA A 41 8.08 5.13 -8.16
N VAL A 42 8.48 6.36 -8.50
CA VAL A 42 7.79 7.20 -9.48
C VAL A 42 7.78 6.55 -10.86
N ASN A 43 8.92 6.01 -11.32
CA ASN A 43 8.98 5.30 -12.60
C ASN A 43 8.06 4.06 -12.58
N ASN A 44 8.08 3.29 -11.51
CA ASN A 44 7.26 2.09 -11.35
C ASN A 44 5.76 2.41 -11.38
N ALA A 45 5.35 3.49 -10.69
CA ALA A 45 3.96 3.97 -10.74
C ALA A 45 3.55 4.37 -12.16
N LEU A 46 4.40 5.10 -12.88
CA LEU A 46 4.13 5.50 -14.26
C LEU A 46 4.03 4.29 -15.20
N VAL A 47 4.95 3.32 -15.11
CA VAL A 47 4.91 2.07 -15.89
C VAL A 47 3.62 1.30 -15.60
N THR A 48 3.20 1.25 -14.35
CA THR A 48 1.95 0.58 -13.94
C THR A 48 0.73 1.28 -14.54
N VAL A 49 0.66 2.62 -14.48
CA VAL A 49 -0.42 3.41 -15.09
C VAL A 49 -0.45 3.19 -16.61
N GLU A 50 0.70 3.25 -17.29
CA GLU A 50 0.80 3.01 -18.74
C GLU A 50 0.32 1.61 -19.11
N THR A 51 0.67 0.60 -18.30
CA THR A 51 0.24 -0.79 -18.51
C THR A 51 -1.28 -0.93 -18.35
N CYS A 52 -1.86 -0.29 -17.32
CA CYS A 52 -3.31 -0.30 -17.12
C CYS A 52 -4.05 0.42 -18.26
N VAL A 53 -3.57 1.58 -18.69
CA VAL A 53 -4.17 2.33 -19.81
C VAL A 53 -4.12 1.52 -21.10
N ALA A 54 -3.01 0.83 -21.38
CA ALA A 54 -2.88 -0.04 -22.55
C ALA A 54 -3.87 -1.23 -22.50
N ALA A 55 -4.27 -1.66 -21.32
CA ALA A 55 -5.28 -2.71 -21.10
C ALA A 55 -6.74 -2.19 -21.02
N GLY A 56 -6.96 -0.89 -21.24
CA GLY A 56 -8.28 -0.25 -21.21
C GLY A 56 -8.71 0.28 -19.84
N GLY A 57 -7.81 0.27 -18.86
CA GLY A 57 -8.03 0.88 -17.54
C GLY A 57 -7.95 2.42 -17.57
N GLN A 58 -8.26 3.02 -16.44
CA GLN A 58 -8.18 4.47 -16.28
C GLN A 58 -6.72 4.96 -16.14
N SER A 59 -6.49 6.21 -16.53
CA SER A 59 -5.26 6.94 -16.23
C SER A 59 -5.40 7.68 -14.92
N ALA A 60 -4.31 7.83 -14.19
CA ALA A 60 -4.24 8.68 -13.00
C ALA A 60 -2.95 9.52 -13.03
N PRO A 61 -2.98 10.78 -12.57
CA PRO A 61 -1.78 11.59 -12.44
C PRO A 61 -0.90 11.09 -11.29
N VAL A 62 0.41 11.04 -11.53
CA VAL A 62 1.44 10.62 -10.59
C VAL A 62 2.19 11.84 -10.08
N PHE A 63 2.31 12.00 -8.76
CA PHE A 63 3.00 13.12 -8.10
C PHE A 63 4.10 12.61 -7.18
N ALA A 64 5.32 13.13 -7.33
CA ALA A 64 6.43 12.81 -6.46
C ALA A 64 6.30 13.52 -5.11
N GLY A 65 6.62 12.85 -4.02
CA GLY A 65 6.56 13.34 -2.66
C GLY A 65 7.88 13.19 -1.91
N ALA A 66 7.83 12.70 -0.67
CA ALA A 66 8.98 12.59 0.21
C ALA A 66 9.99 11.54 -0.30
N ALA A 67 11.26 11.94 -0.37
CA ALA A 67 12.37 11.08 -0.82
C ALA A 67 13.08 10.34 0.33
N ALA A 68 12.68 10.61 1.57
CA ALA A 68 13.25 9.99 2.76
C ALA A 68 12.26 10.10 3.94
N PRO A 69 12.37 9.24 4.97
CA PRO A 69 11.67 9.37 6.23
C PRO A 69 11.94 10.72 6.91
N LEU A 70 11.06 11.13 7.85
CA LEU A 70 11.14 12.45 8.51
C LEU A 70 12.49 12.70 9.18
N TYR A 71 13.02 11.71 9.89
CA TYR A 71 14.22 11.88 10.72
C TYR A 71 15.27 10.79 10.52
N ARG A 72 14.98 9.78 9.68
CA ARG A 72 15.84 8.60 9.51
C ARG A 72 16.44 8.56 8.12
N THR A 73 17.54 7.84 7.99
CA THR A 73 18.05 7.46 6.66
C THR A 73 17.10 6.44 6.04
N LEU A 74 16.81 6.58 4.77
CA LEU A 74 16.02 5.61 4.03
C LEU A 74 16.76 4.26 3.97
N GLU A 75 16.08 3.23 4.39
CA GLU A 75 16.49 1.84 4.23
C GLU A 75 15.43 1.16 3.37
N THR A 76 15.82 0.63 2.21
CA THR A 76 14.90 0.08 1.20
C THR A 76 14.69 -1.43 1.36
N ALA A 77 13.64 -1.96 0.74
CA ALA A 77 13.34 -3.39 0.68
C ALA A 77 13.70 -4.03 -0.68
N GLN A 78 14.68 -3.47 -1.39
CA GLN A 78 15.13 -3.99 -2.69
C GLN A 78 15.60 -5.46 -2.62
N PHE A 79 16.07 -5.93 -1.46
CA PHE A 79 16.41 -7.33 -1.23
C PHE A 79 15.21 -8.30 -1.31
N VAL A 80 13.98 -7.77 -1.24
CA VAL A 80 12.72 -8.52 -1.42
C VAL A 80 12.17 -8.35 -2.83
N HIS A 81 12.06 -7.08 -3.29
CA HIS A 81 11.35 -6.71 -4.51
C HIS A 81 12.23 -6.67 -5.77
N GLY A 82 13.57 -6.84 -5.62
CA GLY A 82 14.55 -6.59 -6.69
C GLY A 82 15.08 -5.17 -6.68
N GLU A 83 16.20 -4.93 -7.39
CA GLU A 83 16.86 -3.63 -7.45
C GLU A 83 15.95 -2.55 -8.07
N ASP A 84 15.13 -2.93 -9.05
CA ASP A 84 14.14 -2.05 -9.68
C ASP A 84 12.80 -2.01 -8.94
N GLY A 85 12.63 -2.80 -7.87
CA GLY A 85 11.38 -2.94 -7.12
C GLY A 85 10.27 -3.68 -7.88
N MET A 86 10.52 -4.09 -9.12
CA MET A 86 9.55 -4.72 -10.03
C MET A 86 10.05 -6.10 -10.52
N GLY A 87 10.79 -6.81 -9.64
CA GLY A 87 11.23 -8.18 -9.88
C GLY A 87 12.43 -8.32 -10.79
N ASP A 88 13.14 -7.25 -11.14
CA ASP A 88 14.31 -7.23 -12.04
C ASP A 88 14.05 -7.90 -13.39
N VAL A 89 12.86 -7.73 -13.94
CA VAL A 89 12.41 -8.39 -15.18
C VAL A 89 12.69 -7.57 -16.44
N GLY A 90 13.39 -6.44 -16.30
CA GLY A 90 13.80 -5.59 -17.40
C GLY A 90 12.61 -4.84 -18.04
N LEU A 91 11.69 -4.33 -17.23
CA LEU A 91 10.61 -3.47 -17.73
C LEU A 91 11.20 -2.23 -18.39
N PRO A 92 10.56 -1.73 -19.47
CA PRO A 92 10.97 -0.47 -20.07
C PRO A 92 10.73 0.70 -19.09
N GLN A 93 11.52 1.75 -19.23
CA GLN A 93 11.25 3.00 -18.52
C GLN A 93 9.93 3.59 -19.00
N ALA A 94 9.21 4.27 -18.09
CA ALA A 94 7.99 4.96 -18.44
C ALA A 94 8.21 5.99 -19.55
N THR A 95 7.24 6.11 -20.45
CA THR A 95 7.23 7.10 -21.53
C THR A 95 6.59 8.41 -21.11
N THR A 96 5.68 8.36 -20.14
CA THR A 96 5.06 9.51 -19.49
C THR A 96 5.96 10.04 -18.36
N LYS A 97 5.59 11.17 -17.80
CA LYS A 97 6.32 11.82 -16.70
C LYS A 97 5.39 12.08 -15.53
N ALA A 98 5.95 12.13 -14.34
CA ALA A 98 5.24 12.62 -13.18
C ALA A 98 4.65 14.01 -13.46
N HIS A 99 3.47 14.24 -12.93
CA HIS A 99 2.79 15.54 -13.04
C HIS A 99 3.58 16.61 -12.28
N PRO A 100 3.64 17.85 -12.80
CA PRO A 100 4.22 18.94 -12.04
C PRO A 100 3.39 19.19 -10.77
N GLY A 101 4.06 19.50 -9.67
CA GLY A 101 3.47 19.67 -8.35
C GLY A 101 3.97 18.61 -7.37
N ASP A 102 3.78 18.88 -6.12
CA ASP A 102 4.24 18.07 -5.00
C ASP A 102 3.09 17.20 -4.46
N ALA A 103 3.38 15.96 -4.09
CA ALA A 103 2.39 15.01 -3.57
C ALA A 103 1.68 15.54 -2.31
N ILE A 104 2.42 16.23 -1.42
CA ILE A 104 1.87 16.81 -0.19
C ILE A 104 0.84 17.90 -0.52
N GLU A 105 1.18 18.80 -1.47
CA GLU A 105 0.24 19.82 -1.95
C GLU A 105 -1.02 19.19 -2.56
N GLN A 106 -0.88 18.10 -3.31
CA GLN A 106 -2.01 17.39 -3.92
C GLN A 106 -2.92 16.74 -2.88
N LEU A 107 -2.35 16.11 -1.86
CA LEU A 107 -3.11 15.55 -0.74
C LEU A 107 -3.97 16.63 -0.07
N VAL A 108 -3.34 17.76 0.29
CA VAL A 108 -4.02 18.86 0.96
C VAL A 108 -5.07 19.54 0.07
N SER A 109 -4.72 19.86 -1.16
CA SER A 109 -5.61 20.61 -2.06
C SER A 109 -6.85 19.79 -2.44
N ARG A 110 -6.69 18.51 -2.77
CA ARG A 110 -7.81 17.62 -3.16
C ARG A 110 -8.73 17.31 -1.98
N ALA A 111 -8.18 17.05 -0.80
CA ALA A 111 -8.98 16.85 0.41
C ALA A 111 -9.80 18.11 0.77
N ASN A 112 -9.26 19.30 0.52
CA ASN A 112 -9.95 20.57 0.74
C ASN A 112 -10.99 20.89 -0.35
N ALA A 113 -10.78 20.44 -1.58
CA ALA A 113 -11.73 20.66 -2.67
C ALA A 113 -13.03 19.87 -2.48
N ASP A 114 -12.92 18.61 -2.04
CA ASP A 114 -14.04 17.68 -1.93
C ASP A 114 -14.10 17.01 -0.53
N PRO A 115 -14.33 17.76 0.55
CA PRO A 115 -14.33 17.22 1.90
C PRO A 115 -15.37 16.13 2.11
N GLY A 116 -14.93 14.98 2.64
CA GLY A 116 -15.79 13.84 2.94
C GLY A 116 -16.13 12.96 1.72
N LEU A 117 -15.66 13.28 0.52
CA LEU A 117 -15.93 12.49 -0.69
C LEU A 117 -14.82 11.51 -1.04
N LEU A 118 -13.57 11.89 -0.81
CA LEU A 118 -12.41 11.08 -1.20
C LEU A 118 -12.06 10.05 -0.13
N THR A 119 -11.72 8.85 -0.56
CA THR A 119 -11.04 7.84 0.25
C THR A 119 -9.54 7.96 0.04
N LEU A 120 -8.76 7.91 1.11
CA LEU A 120 -7.30 7.81 1.08
C LEU A 120 -6.92 6.35 1.32
N VAL A 121 -6.02 5.82 0.50
CA VAL A 121 -5.39 4.50 0.69
C VAL A 121 -3.89 4.72 0.75
N THR A 122 -3.25 4.32 1.84
CA THR A 122 -1.80 4.38 1.99
C THR A 122 -1.22 2.98 1.97
N LEU A 123 -0.26 2.74 1.11
CA LEU A 123 0.38 1.45 0.87
C LEU A 123 1.86 1.47 1.29
N GLY A 124 2.49 2.64 1.33
CA GLY A 124 3.88 2.87 1.75
C GLY A 124 4.03 3.53 3.12
N PRO A 125 5.27 3.92 3.48
CA PRO A 125 5.55 4.69 4.69
C PRO A 125 4.74 5.99 4.74
N LEU A 126 4.27 6.35 5.94
CA LEU A 126 3.30 7.45 6.12
C LEU A 126 3.90 8.85 6.05
N THR A 127 5.10 9.00 5.51
CA THR A 127 5.86 10.26 5.47
C THR A 127 5.11 11.37 4.72
N ASN A 128 4.54 11.10 3.54
CA ASN A 128 3.75 12.08 2.79
C ASN A 128 2.55 12.58 3.60
N ILE A 129 1.84 11.66 4.25
CA ILE A 129 0.66 11.97 5.04
C ILE A 129 1.03 12.82 6.26
N SER A 130 2.11 12.44 6.94
CA SER A 130 2.65 13.19 8.07
C SER A 130 3.08 14.62 7.67
N CYS A 131 3.78 14.76 6.53
CA CYS A 131 4.12 16.07 5.97
C CYS A 131 2.85 16.88 5.65
N ALA A 132 1.84 16.27 5.05
CA ALA A 132 0.58 16.95 4.75
C ALA A 132 -0.17 17.38 6.02
N LEU A 133 -0.10 16.61 7.11
CA LEU A 133 -0.64 16.99 8.42
C LEU A 133 0.09 18.19 9.05
N THR A 134 1.35 18.45 8.72
CA THR A 134 2.03 19.69 9.16
C THR A 134 1.48 20.93 8.46
N VAL A 135 0.94 20.78 7.25
CA VAL A 135 0.29 21.85 6.49
C VAL A 135 -1.17 22.03 6.96
N ASP A 136 -1.85 20.91 7.20
CA ASP A 136 -3.26 20.89 7.61
C ASP A 136 -3.51 19.78 8.65
N ALA A 137 -3.44 20.15 9.93
CA ALA A 137 -3.62 19.20 11.04
C ALA A 137 -5.01 18.49 11.05
N THR A 138 -5.97 18.98 10.27
CA THR A 138 -7.31 18.39 10.14
C THR A 138 -7.47 17.54 8.87
N LEU A 139 -6.40 17.34 8.11
CA LEU A 139 -6.41 16.70 6.79
C LEU A 139 -7.24 15.41 6.75
N LEU A 140 -6.97 14.48 7.67
CA LEU A 140 -7.63 13.16 7.64
C LEU A 140 -9.12 13.22 7.99
N THR A 141 -9.60 14.28 8.65
CA THR A 141 -11.05 14.49 8.84
C THR A 141 -11.78 14.90 7.57
N LYS A 142 -11.03 15.27 6.51
CA LYS A 142 -11.58 15.67 5.20
C LYS A 142 -11.68 14.52 4.22
N PHE A 143 -11.05 13.39 4.53
CA PHE A 143 -11.30 12.15 3.79
C PHE A 143 -12.57 11.46 4.32
N LYS A 144 -13.30 10.78 3.44
CA LYS A 144 -14.41 9.93 3.83
C LYS A 144 -13.94 8.81 4.75
N HIS A 145 -12.77 8.25 4.45
CA HIS A 145 -12.10 7.23 5.22
C HIS A 145 -10.62 7.11 4.78
N THR A 146 -9.74 6.72 5.68
CA THR A 146 -8.33 6.40 5.37
C THR A 146 -8.08 4.93 5.68
N TYR A 147 -7.70 4.16 4.65
CA TYR A 147 -7.24 2.77 4.78
C TYR A 147 -5.73 2.73 4.70
N MET A 148 -5.08 2.06 5.65
CA MET A 148 -3.61 2.03 5.74
C MET A 148 -3.12 0.59 5.77
N MET A 149 -2.32 0.19 4.78
CA MET A 149 -1.46 -0.97 4.92
C MET A 149 -0.31 -0.59 5.85
N ALA A 150 -0.40 -1.00 7.11
CA ALA A 150 0.55 -0.58 8.14
C ALA A 150 0.51 -1.50 9.36
N GLY A 151 1.67 -1.73 9.95
CA GLY A 151 1.83 -2.36 11.25
C GLY A 151 1.59 -3.87 11.31
N ALA A 152 1.98 -4.43 12.43
CA ALA A 152 1.80 -5.85 12.76
C ALA A 152 1.13 -5.96 14.15
N PRO A 153 -0.21 -5.84 14.21
CA PRO A 153 -0.93 -5.75 15.50
C PRO A 153 -0.99 -7.09 16.26
N ASP A 154 -0.52 -8.17 15.66
CA ASP A 154 -0.43 -9.51 16.25
C ASP A 154 1.01 -9.89 16.69
N ASP A 155 1.90 -8.89 16.79
CA ASP A 155 3.29 -9.03 17.25
C ASP A 155 4.17 -9.91 16.34
N VAL A 156 3.81 -10.03 15.06
CA VAL A 156 4.59 -10.76 14.04
C VAL A 156 5.00 -9.81 12.93
N GLY A 157 6.20 -9.26 13.03
CA GLY A 157 6.75 -8.33 12.04
C GLY A 157 7.29 -9.01 10.78
N ASN A 158 7.65 -8.19 9.79
CA ASN A 158 8.28 -8.63 8.53
C ASN A 158 9.69 -8.07 8.32
N VAL A 159 10.06 -7.00 9.00
CA VAL A 159 11.39 -6.38 8.89
C VAL A 159 12.25 -6.63 10.12
N ASN A 160 11.64 -6.69 11.28
CA ASN A 160 12.22 -7.19 12.53
C ASN A 160 11.17 -8.05 13.24
N ARG A 161 11.41 -8.42 14.49
CA ARG A 161 10.51 -9.35 15.21
C ARG A 161 9.09 -8.83 15.37
N LEU A 162 8.90 -7.52 15.57
CA LEU A 162 7.61 -6.90 15.91
C LEU A 162 7.15 -5.84 14.90
N GLY A 163 8.09 -5.24 14.14
CA GLY A 163 7.83 -4.16 13.22
C GLY A 163 7.42 -4.63 11.82
N GLU A 164 6.44 -3.97 11.26
CA GLU A 164 6.10 -4.03 9.84
C GLU A 164 6.81 -2.89 9.12
N PHE A 165 7.21 -3.12 7.85
CA PHE A 165 8.13 -2.28 7.10
C PHE A 165 7.68 -0.82 6.97
N ASN A 166 6.43 -0.54 6.63
CA ASN A 166 5.93 0.82 6.43
C ASN A 166 6.04 1.66 7.71
N VAL A 167 5.66 1.07 8.84
CA VAL A 167 5.80 1.72 10.15
C VAL A 167 7.26 1.75 10.61
N TRP A 168 8.03 0.69 10.35
CA TRP A 168 9.45 0.64 10.70
C TRP A 168 10.28 1.65 9.91
N CYS A 169 9.96 1.88 8.65
CA CYS A 169 10.66 2.84 7.78
C CYS A 169 10.57 4.27 8.35
N ASP A 170 9.36 4.71 8.74
CA ASP A 170 9.14 6.04 9.35
C ASP A 170 8.17 5.96 10.54
N PRO A 171 8.62 5.45 11.70
CA PRO A 171 7.75 5.28 12.87
C PRO A 171 7.29 6.62 13.45
N GLU A 172 8.05 7.69 13.26
CA GLU A 172 7.65 9.04 13.69
C GLU A 172 6.46 9.55 12.86
N ALA A 173 6.49 9.35 11.54
CA ALA A 173 5.36 9.67 10.66
C ALA A 173 4.13 8.83 11.03
N ALA A 174 4.31 7.53 11.25
CA ALA A 174 3.23 6.63 11.65
C ALA A 174 2.59 7.06 12.98
N ALA A 175 3.39 7.38 13.99
CA ALA A 175 2.89 7.86 15.28
C ALA A 175 2.06 9.15 15.14
N GLN A 176 2.52 10.10 14.32
CA GLN A 176 1.80 11.35 14.05
C GLN A 176 0.48 11.09 13.30
N VAL A 177 0.49 10.28 12.26
CA VAL A 177 -0.69 9.94 11.46
C VAL A 177 -1.72 9.18 12.30
N PHE A 178 -1.28 8.21 13.10
CA PHE A 178 -2.18 7.46 13.99
C PHE A 178 -2.85 8.38 15.01
N ALA A 179 -2.10 9.32 15.61
CA ALA A 179 -2.62 10.27 16.59
C ALA A 179 -3.54 11.36 15.98
N SER A 180 -3.51 11.57 14.67
CA SER A 180 -4.32 12.61 14.02
C SER A 180 -5.82 12.24 14.05
N PRO A 181 -6.74 13.23 14.09
CA PRO A 181 -8.17 12.96 14.00
C PRO A 181 -8.57 12.49 12.60
N GLY A 182 -9.65 11.69 12.49
CA GLY A 182 -10.21 11.19 11.23
C GLY A 182 -10.51 9.69 11.30
N GLU A 183 -11.38 9.22 10.41
CA GLU A 183 -11.75 7.80 10.30
C GLU A 183 -10.63 7.01 9.63
N LYS A 184 -10.05 6.07 10.38
CA LYS A 184 -8.88 5.29 9.96
C LYS A 184 -9.05 3.82 10.24
N THR A 185 -8.59 3.00 9.29
CA THR A 185 -8.53 1.54 9.44
C THR A 185 -7.13 1.04 9.09
N MET A 186 -6.52 0.33 10.03
CA MET A 186 -5.29 -0.43 9.83
C MET A 186 -5.60 -1.79 9.22
N ILE A 187 -4.97 -2.10 8.10
CA ILE A 187 -4.89 -3.42 7.51
C ILE A 187 -3.42 -3.86 7.67
N GLY A 188 -3.16 -4.61 8.73
CA GLY A 188 -1.81 -4.96 9.11
C GLY A 188 -1.25 -6.17 8.37
N TRP A 189 0.04 -6.44 8.61
CA TRP A 189 0.76 -7.59 8.09
C TRP A 189 0.09 -8.94 8.41
N ASN A 190 -0.63 -9.05 9.54
CA ASN A 190 -1.45 -10.20 9.89
C ASN A 190 -2.48 -10.57 8.81
N ILE A 191 -3.08 -9.56 8.15
CA ILE A 191 -4.08 -9.77 7.11
C ILE A 191 -3.43 -10.30 5.82
N SER A 192 -2.29 -9.74 5.43
CA SER A 192 -1.53 -10.19 4.28
C SER A 192 -1.14 -11.66 4.41
N ARG A 193 -0.45 -11.97 5.49
CA ARG A 193 0.13 -13.28 5.79
C ARG A 193 -0.90 -14.41 5.97
N LEU A 194 -2.13 -14.06 6.38
CA LEU A 194 -3.19 -15.03 6.65
C LEU A 194 -4.23 -15.17 5.52
N TYR A 195 -4.43 -14.10 4.70
CA TYR A 195 -5.55 -14.04 3.76
C TYR A 195 -5.16 -13.59 2.34
N ALA A 196 -3.87 -13.27 2.09
CA ALA A 196 -3.44 -12.76 0.79
C ALA A 196 -2.25 -13.54 0.20
N VAL A 197 -2.07 -14.79 0.59
CA VAL A 197 -0.98 -15.62 0.07
C VAL A 197 -1.31 -16.12 -1.33
N MET A 198 -0.38 -15.89 -2.27
CA MET A 198 -0.42 -16.43 -3.64
C MET A 198 0.39 -17.72 -3.70
N THR A 199 -0.32 -18.83 -3.79
CA THR A 199 0.31 -20.15 -3.95
C THR A 199 1.00 -20.29 -5.31
N PRO A 200 2.00 -21.19 -5.48
CA PRO A 200 2.64 -21.43 -6.78
C PRO A 200 1.65 -21.76 -7.91
N THR A 201 0.56 -22.46 -7.61
CA THR A 201 -0.48 -22.77 -8.61
C THR A 201 -1.20 -21.51 -9.07
N GLU A 202 -1.59 -20.64 -8.16
CA GLU A 202 -2.26 -19.37 -8.47
C GLU A 202 -1.35 -18.42 -9.26
N GLN A 203 -0.08 -18.33 -8.88
CA GLN A 203 0.93 -17.57 -9.62
C GLN A 203 1.08 -18.03 -11.06
N HIS A 204 1.10 -19.35 -11.30
CA HIS A 204 1.20 -19.91 -12.65
C HIS A 204 -0.06 -19.68 -13.50
N SER A 205 -1.21 -19.48 -12.88
CA SER A 205 -2.46 -19.21 -13.60
C SER A 205 -2.63 -17.73 -14.00
N LEU A 206 -1.90 -16.79 -13.39
CA LEU A 206 -2.04 -15.37 -13.68
C LEU A 206 -1.95 -15.00 -15.17
N PRO A 207 -1.03 -15.56 -15.99
CA PRO A 207 -0.97 -15.27 -17.42
C PRO A 207 -2.23 -15.69 -18.22
N GLU A 208 -3.05 -16.58 -17.68
CA GLU A 208 -4.31 -16.99 -18.32
C GLU A 208 -5.34 -15.88 -18.35
N PHE A 209 -5.17 -14.83 -17.49
CA PHE A 209 -6.02 -13.64 -17.45
C PHE A 209 -5.61 -12.56 -18.46
N GLY A 210 -4.53 -12.74 -19.23
CA GLY A 210 -4.06 -11.79 -20.25
C GLY A 210 -2.74 -11.10 -19.91
N ASN A 211 -2.49 -9.95 -20.57
CA ASN A 211 -1.23 -9.21 -20.41
C ASN A 211 -1.06 -8.64 -18.99
N LEU A 212 -2.15 -8.17 -18.35
CA LEU A 212 -2.10 -7.71 -16.97
C LEU A 212 -1.76 -8.83 -16.00
N GLY A 213 -2.37 -10.01 -16.16
CA GLY A 213 -2.00 -11.18 -15.36
C GLY A 213 -0.54 -11.57 -15.55
N SER A 214 -0.05 -11.51 -16.80
CA SER A 214 1.36 -11.75 -17.13
C SER A 214 2.28 -10.68 -16.51
N PHE A 215 1.85 -9.41 -16.50
CA PHE A 215 2.56 -8.31 -15.85
C PHE A 215 2.65 -8.56 -14.33
N VAL A 216 1.52 -8.82 -13.66
CA VAL A 216 1.46 -9.10 -12.22
C VAL A 216 2.36 -10.29 -11.84
N GLN A 217 2.35 -11.38 -12.61
CA GLN A 217 3.24 -12.50 -12.36
C GLN A 217 4.71 -12.11 -12.47
N LYS A 218 5.08 -11.38 -13.53
CA LYS A 218 6.48 -11.01 -13.79
C LYS A 218 7.06 -10.11 -12.71
N ILE A 219 6.35 -9.06 -12.33
CA ILE A 219 6.85 -8.09 -11.34
C ILE A 219 7.04 -8.68 -9.96
N ASN A 220 6.33 -9.75 -9.62
CA ASN A 220 6.47 -10.48 -8.36
C ASN A 220 7.53 -11.60 -8.40
N ARG A 221 8.38 -11.66 -9.44
CA ARG A 221 9.41 -12.70 -9.56
C ARG A 221 10.37 -12.69 -8.38
N ALA A 222 10.94 -11.55 -8.01
CA ALA A 222 11.90 -11.44 -6.91
C ALA A 222 11.26 -11.83 -5.57
N VAL A 223 10.05 -11.35 -5.31
CA VAL A 223 9.28 -11.70 -4.09
C VAL A 223 9.02 -13.21 -4.02
N ASN A 224 8.69 -13.85 -5.15
CA ASN A 224 8.52 -15.30 -5.21
C ASN A 224 9.84 -16.04 -4.96
N GLU A 225 10.95 -15.60 -5.55
CA GLU A 225 12.29 -16.16 -5.31
C GLU A 225 12.68 -16.03 -3.82
N TYR A 226 12.39 -14.86 -3.21
CA TYR A 226 12.57 -14.63 -1.79
C TYR A 226 11.74 -15.60 -0.94
N ALA A 227 10.45 -15.75 -1.25
CA ALA A 227 9.53 -16.66 -0.54
C ALA A 227 10.04 -18.12 -0.61
N VAL A 228 10.43 -18.58 -1.79
CA VAL A 228 10.99 -19.92 -1.98
C VAL A 228 12.27 -20.12 -1.18
N ALA A 229 13.19 -19.13 -1.20
CA ALA A 229 14.44 -19.20 -0.45
C ALA A 229 14.23 -19.28 1.08
N HIS A 230 13.12 -18.76 1.57
CA HIS A 230 12.74 -18.79 2.99
C HIS A 230 11.77 -19.91 3.34
N GLY A 231 11.45 -20.82 2.41
CA GLY A 231 10.59 -21.99 2.64
C GLY A 231 9.12 -21.62 2.89
N LEU A 232 8.65 -20.49 2.38
CA LEU A 232 7.26 -20.04 2.48
C LEU A 232 6.38 -20.80 1.47
N ALA A 233 5.09 -20.95 1.80
CA ALA A 233 4.13 -21.64 0.95
C ALA A 233 3.76 -20.87 -0.35
N GLY A 234 4.10 -19.60 -0.41
CA GLY A 234 3.86 -18.66 -1.47
C GLY A 234 4.32 -17.26 -1.03
N TYR A 235 4.09 -16.26 -1.85
CA TYR A 235 4.28 -14.87 -1.43
C TYR A 235 2.94 -14.22 -1.09
N ASP A 236 2.94 -13.32 -0.18
CA ASP A 236 1.75 -12.55 0.22
C ASP A 236 1.69 -11.19 -0.46
N LEU A 237 0.47 -10.65 -0.51
CA LEU A 237 0.12 -9.42 -1.21
C LEU A 237 -0.52 -8.42 -0.22
N PRO A 238 0.29 -7.70 0.59
CA PRO A 238 -0.21 -6.79 1.61
C PRO A 238 -1.01 -5.62 1.03
N ASP A 239 -0.50 -4.96 0.02
CA ASP A 239 -1.13 -3.81 -0.59
C ASP A 239 -2.38 -4.16 -1.41
N PRO A 240 -2.37 -5.25 -2.19
CA PRO A 240 -3.57 -5.70 -2.89
C PRO A 240 -4.74 -6.02 -1.96
N ILE A 241 -4.52 -6.68 -0.81
CA ILE A 241 -5.63 -6.94 0.12
C ILE A 241 -6.09 -5.68 0.85
N ALA A 242 -5.18 -4.74 1.15
CA ALA A 242 -5.53 -3.43 1.70
C ALA A 242 -6.36 -2.62 0.69
N MET A 243 -5.96 -2.59 -0.58
CA MET A 243 -6.74 -1.98 -1.66
C MET A 243 -8.09 -2.65 -1.84
N SER A 244 -8.15 -3.97 -1.78
CA SER A 244 -9.39 -4.75 -1.88
C SER A 244 -10.40 -4.36 -0.80
N ILE A 245 -9.94 -4.22 0.45
CA ILE A 245 -10.77 -3.76 1.59
C ILE A 245 -11.17 -2.29 1.42
N ALA A 246 -10.30 -1.44 0.88
CA ALA A 246 -10.64 -0.04 0.61
C ALA A 246 -11.73 0.11 -0.49
N ILE A 247 -11.72 -0.77 -1.49
CA ILE A 247 -12.74 -0.84 -2.55
C ILE A 247 -14.04 -1.42 -1.99
N ASP A 248 -13.96 -2.49 -1.22
CA ASP A 248 -15.10 -3.16 -0.62
C ASP A 248 -14.85 -3.48 0.87
N PRO A 249 -15.25 -2.59 1.79
CA PRO A 249 -14.99 -2.77 3.22
C PRO A 249 -15.60 -4.04 3.83
N SER A 250 -16.55 -4.68 3.16
CA SER A 250 -17.16 -5.93 3.65
C SER A 250 -16.25 -7.17 3.47
N ILE A 251 -15.11 -7.01 2.80
CA ILE A 251 -14.05 -8.03 2.74
C ILE A 251 -13.36 -8.17 4.11
N ALA A 252 -13.27 -7.09 4.89
CA ALA A 252 -12.90 -7.17 6.30
C ALA A 252 -14.04 -7.81 7.10
N THR A 253 -13.93 -9.11 7.40
CA THR A 253 -14.99 -9.90 8.06
C THR A 253 -14.99 -9.74 9.58
N LYS A 254 -13.86 -9.30 10.16
CA LYS A 254 -13.75 -8.96 11.58
C LYS A 254 -12.81 -7.77 11.77
N SER A 255 -13.28 -6.77 12.46
CA SER A 255 -12.50 -5.60 12.89
C SER A 255 -12.93 -5.16 14.29
N SER A 256 -12.06 -4.49 15.01
CA SER A 256 -12.34 -3.87 16.30
C SER A 256 -11.55 -2.58 16.46
N VAL A 257 -12.02 -1.71 17.35
CA VAL A 257 -11.25 -0.53 17.76
C VAL A 257 -10.27 -0.98 18.83
N GLU A 258 -8.99 -0.79 18.53
CA GLU A 258 -7.89 -1.11 19.46
C GLU A 258 -7.20 0.17 19.91
N ILE A 259 -6.56 0.12 21.08
CA ILE A 259 -5.66 1.17 21.54
C ILE A 259 -4.24 0.79 21.14
N LEU A 260 -3.61 1.65 20.35
CA LEU A 260 -2.29 1.38 19.76
C LEU A 260 -1.22 2.33 20.29
N ARG A 261 0.00 1.82 20.36
CA ARG A 261 1.24 2.59 20.56
C ARG A 261 2.25 2.21 19.50
N VAL A 262 2.86 3.22 18.87
CA VAL A 262 3.98 3.00 17.93
C VAL A 262 5.28 3.13 18.71
N HIS A 263 6.12 2.10 18.62
CA HIS A 263 7.49 2.13 19.16
C HIS A 263 8.45 2.66 18.09
N MET A 264 9.20 3.71 18.43
CA MET A 264 10.06 4.41 17.47
C MET A 264 11.48 3.84 17.43
N ASP A 265 11.94 3.22 18.52
CA ASP A 265 13.31 2.77 18.70
C ASP A 265 13.36 1.32 19.21
N GLY A 266 14.57 0.75 19.23
CA GLY A 266 14.81 -0.64 19.63
C GLY A 266 15.14 -1.52 18.41
N ILE A 267 15.87 -2.60 18.65
CA ILE A 267 16.27 -3.55 17.59
C ILE A 267 15.05 -4.34 17.10
N ASP A 268 14.25 -4.82 18.05
CA ASP A 268 13.07 -5.63 17.76
C ASP A 268 11.77 -4.82 17.82
N GLU A 269 11.79 -3.62 18.41
CA GLU A 269 10.61 -2.83 18.74
C GLU A 269 10.37 -1.65 17.75
N ARG A 270 11.40 -1.19 17.01
CA ARG A 270 11.20 -0.12 16.01
C ARG A 270 10.11 -0.55 15.01
N GLY A 271 9.07 0.27 14.89
CA GLY A 271 7.92 0.01 14.02
C GLY A 271 6.86 -0.93 14.61
N TRP A 272 7.04 -1.36 15.85
CA TRP A 272 6.02 -2.16 16.52
C TRP A 272 4.77 -1.32 16.82
N CYS A 273 3.64 -1.82 16.37
CA CYS A 273 2.31 -1.28 16.66
C CYS A 273 1.69 -2.11 17.80
N GLU A 274 2.11 -1.84 19.03
CA GLU A 274 1.64 -2.54 20.22
C GLU A 274 0.15 -2.30 20.45
N VAL A 275 -0.62 -3.38 20.58
CA VAL A 275 -2.02 -3.33 21.02
C VAL A 275 -2.06 -3.33 22.54
N LEU A 276 -2.61 -2.26 23.11
CA LEU A 276 -2.64 -2.00 24.55
C LEU A 276 -3.96 -2.42 25.17
N ASP A 277 -3.95 -2.59 26.51
CA ASP A 277 -5.21 -2.65 27.28
C ASP A 277 -6.02 -1.35 27.05
N PRO A 278 -7.36 -1.43 26.90
CA PRO A 278 -8.20 -0.25 26.68
C PRO A 278 -8.09 0.87 27.73
N SER A 279 -7.54 0.57 28.91
CA SER A 279 -7.30 1.56 29.97
C SER A 279 -5.95 2.27 29.84
N GLU A 280 -5.05 1.83 28.97
CA GLU A 280 -3.73 2.43 28.78
C GLU A 280 -3.77 3.63 27.85
N PRO A 281 -2.81 4.59 28.02
CA PRO A 281 -2.71 5.72 27.13
C PRO A 281 -2.15 5.31 25.75
N GLY A 282 -2.95 5.48 24.71
CA GLY A 282 -2.61 5.16 23.32
C GLY A 282 -3.57 5.83 22.35
N VAL A 283 -3.52 5.40 21.11
CA VAL A 283 -4.36 5.93 20.01
C VAL A 283 -5.42 4.90 19.64
N ALA A 284 -6.69 5.30 19.69
CA ALA A 284 -7.79 4.44 19.25
C ALA A 284 -7.86 4.41 17.72
N MET A 285 -7.87 3.21 17.13
CA MET A 285 -7.97 3.01 15.69
C MET A 285 -8.65 1.68 15.37
N THR A 286 -9.41 1.63 14.28
CA THR A 286 -9.96 0.37 13.77
C THR A 286 -8.83 -0.51 13.22
N VAL A 287 -8.76 -1.75 13.68
CA VAL A 287 -7.81 -2.78 13.21
C VAL A 287 -8.58 -3.93 12.59
N VAL A 288 -8.16 -4.38 11.42
CA VAL A 288 -8.73 -5.56 10.76
C VAL A 288 -8.04 -6.82 11.29
N TRP A 289 -8.85 -7.80 11.70
CA TRP A 289 -8.38 -9.07 12.23
C TRP A 289 -8.65 -10.28 11.33
N GLN A 290 -9.68 -10.18 10.46
CA GLN A 290 -10.01 -11.24 9.51
C GLN A 290 -10.50 -10.63 8.20
N ALA A 291 -10.22 -11.30 7.10
CA ALA A 291 -10.65 -10.95 5.77
C ALA A 291 -11.21 -12.16 5.01
N ASP A 292 -11.97 -11.89 3.96
CA ASP A 292 -12.46 -12.92 3.03
C ASP A 292 -11.45 -13.10 1.88
N GLU A 293 -10.60 -14.12 2.00
CA GLU A 293 -9.59 -14.48 1.01
C GLU A 293 -10.18 -14.72 -0.38
N GLY A 294 -11.34 -15.40 -0.45
CA GLY A 294 -11.97 -15.73 -1.74
C GLY A 294 -12.40 -14.47 -2.49
N ARG A 295 -13.08 -13.55 -1.80
CA ARG A 295 -13.49 -12.27 -2.41
C ARG A 295 -12.31 -11.37 -2.76
N PHE A 296 -11.25 -11.36 -1.96
CA PHE A 296 -10.02 -10.68 -2.30
C PHE A 296 -9.44 -11.22 -3.61
N LYS A 297 -9.27 -12.55 -3.72
CA LYS A 297 -8.73 -13.18 -4.93
C LYS A 297 -9.64 -12.97 -6.15
N ASP A 298 -10.96 -13.00 -5.97
CA ASP A 298 -11.90 -12.69 -7.05
C ASP A 298 -11.71 -11.27 -7.60
N GLN A 299 -11.50 -10.27 -6.72
CA GLN A 299 -11.20 -8.89 -7.14
C GLN A 299 -9.85 -8.78 -7.84
N LEU A 300 -8.81 -9.43 -7.33
CA LEU A 300 -7.48 -9.47 -7.95
C LEU A 300 -7.54 -10.07 -9.36
N TYR A 301 -8.18 -11.23 -9.51
CA TYR A 301 -8.31 -11.88 -10.82
C TYR A 301 -9.20 -11.09 -11.77
N ALA A 302 -10.24 -10.43 -11.27
CA ALA A 302 -11.07 -9.53 -12.09
C ALA A 302 -10.26 -8.36 -12.64
N ALA A 303 -9.37 -7.76 -11.84
CA ALA A 303 -8.49 -6.68 -12.26
C ALA A 303 -7.43 -7.13 -13.29
N CYS A 304 -7.00 -8.39 -13.24
CA CYS A 304 -6.04 -8.95 -14.20
C CYS A 304 -6.65 -9.27 -15.58
N ARG A 305 -7.99 -9.32 -15.69
CA ARG A 305 -8.68 -9.65 -16.95
C ARG A 305 -8.76 -8.45 -17.86
N GLU A 306 -8.28 -8.61 -19.11
CA GLU A 306 -8.43 -7.61 -20.16
C GLU A 306 -9.85 -7.63 -20.75
N GLY A 307 -10.38 -6.45 -21.05
CA GLY A 307 -11.44 -6.32 -22.05
C GLY A 307 -12.87 -6.68 -21.64
N HIS A 308 -13.36 -6.25 -20.47
CA HIS A 308 -14.80 -6.22 -20.20
C HIS A 308 -15.29 -4.85 -19.71
N HIS A 309 -14.96 -3.79 -20.46
CA HIS A 309 -15.69 -2.53 -20.35
C HIS A 309 -16.58 -2.39 -21.59
N SER A 310 -17.74 -3.12 -21.55
CA SER A 310 -18.85 -2.90 -22.49
C SER A 310 -19.92 -2.04 -21.84
#